data_a14e6bae9d9182f2ae2a179c8d211f5c
#
_entry.id   a14e6bae9d9182f2ae2a179c8d211f5c
#
_cell.length_a   1.000
_cell.length_b   1.000
_cell.length_c   1.000
_cell.angle_alpha   90.00
_cell.angle_beta   90.00
_cell.angle_gamma   90.00
#
_symmetry.space_group_name_H-M   'P 1'
#
loop_
_entity.id
_entity.type
_entity.pdbx_description
1 polymer ?
#
loop_
_entity_poly.entity_id
_entity_poly.type
_entity_poly.pdbx_seq_one_letter_code
_entity_poly.pdbx_strand_id
1 'polypeptide(L)'
;MMELREYQYLVNRTAKDLGFRDGLIHASLGLSGEAGEFADAVKRVAIYEGVADRANMVEELGDLLWYIAYACEVLGEPLEIVARENIEKLRKRYPDVYSDFHAHARLDKV
;
A
#
# COMPACT_ATOMS: atom_id res chain seq x y z
N MET A 1 -16.00 -12.79 -4.67
CA MET A 1 -14.75 -12.00 -4.72
C MET A 1 -14.75 -10.98 -3.59
N MET A 2 -13.63 -10.86 -2.90
CA MET A 2 -13.50 -9.90 -1.80
C MET A 2 -13.39 -8.46 -2.32
N GLU A 3 -14.19 -7.56 -1.79
CA GLU A 3 -14.11 -6.14 -2.11
C GLU A 3 -13.20 -5.42 -1.11
N LEU A 4 -12.68 -4.24 -1.49
CA LEU A 4 -11.80 -3.47 -0.61
C LEU A 4 -12.49 -3.10 0.70
N ARG A 5 -13.77 -2.80 0.67
CA ARG A 5 -14.54 -2.48 1.87
C ARG A 5 -14.60 -3.66 2.84
N GLU A 6 -14.83 -4.86 2.32
CA GLU A 6 -14.82 -6.08 3.11
C GLU A 6 -13.44 -6.34 3.72
N TYR A 7 -12.39 -6.16 2.91
CA TYR A 7 -11.03 -6.33 3.38
C TYR A 7 -10.72 -5.38 4.55
N GLN A 8 -11.06 -4.10 4.41
CA GLN A 8 -10.83 -3.12 5.48
C GLN A 8 -11.56 -3.50 6.75
N TYR A 9 -12.80 -3.96 6.63
CA TYR A 9 -13.58 -4.43 7.78
C TYR A 9 -12.87 -5.59 8.49
N LEU A 10 -12.39 -6.57 7.72
CA LEU A 10 -11.70 -7.73 8.29
C LEU A 10 -10.37 -7.35 8.94
N VAL A 11 -9.63 -6.41 8.34
CA VAL A 11 -8.39 -5.88 8.92
C VAL A 11 -8.69 -5.24 10.28
N ASN A 12 -9.72 -4.43 10.35
CA ASN A 12 -10.08 -3.75 11.59
C ASN A 12 -10.39 -4.74 12.73
N ARG A 13 -10.91 -5.91 12.41
CA ARG A 13 -11.18 -6.96 13.40
C ARG A 13 -9.92 -7.57 14.01
N THR A 14 -8.78 -7.48 13.34
CA THR A 14 -7.50 -8.01 13.81
C THR A 14 -6.58 -6.92 14.33
N ALA A 15 -7.03 -5.66 14.31
CA ALA A 15 -6.23 -4.52 14.71
C ALA A 15 -6.50 -4.16 16.17
N LYS A 16 -5.46 -3.74 16.87
CA LYS A 16 -5.59 -3.20 18.23
C LYS A 16 -5.99 -1.74 18.12
N ASP A 17 -6.97 -1.32 18.91
CA ASP A 17 -7.36 0.07 18.97
C ASP A 17 -6.38 0.84 19.86
N LEU A 18 -5.56 1.67 19.24
CA LEU A 18 -4.55 2.49 19.93
C LEU A 18 -4.91 3.97 19.94
N GLY A 19 -6.07 4.34 19.40
CA GLY A 19 -6.45 5.72 19.21
C GLY A 19 -5.77 6.33 17.99
N PHE A 20 -5.98 7.63 17.78
CA PHE A 20 -5.56 8.29 16.55
C PHE A 20 -4.03 8.42 16.46
N ARG A 21 -3.42 9.04 17.49
CA ARG A 21 -1.98 9.33 17.47
C ARG A 21 -1.14 8.06 17.42
N ASP A 22 -1.37 7.15 18.36
CA ASP A 22 -0.58 5.93 18.46
C ASP A 22 -0.92 4.96 17.32
N GLY A 23 -2.16 4.99 16.83
CA GLY A 23 -2.54 4.24 15.65
C GLY A 23 -1.77 4.68 14.41
N LEU A 24 -1.60 5.98 14.19
CA LEU A 24 -0.79 6.49 13.08
C LEU A 24 0.69 6.12 13.23
N ILE A 25 1.22 6.19 14.44
CA ILE A 25 2.61 5.77 14.70
C ILE A 25 2.77 4.29 14.39
N HIS A 26 1.86 3.45 14.87
CA HIS A 26 1.89 2.01 14.61
C HIS A 26 1.79 1.71 13.10
N ALA A 27 0.88 2.38 12.41
CA ALA A 27 0.71 2.20 10.97
C ALA A 27 1.95 2.61 10.18
N SER A 28 2.54 3.76 10.51
CA SER A 28 3.72 4.26 9.79
C SER A 28 4.93 3.38 9.98
N LEU A 29 5.15 2.90 11.21
CA LEU A 29 6.26 2.00 11.50
C LEU A 29 6.04 0.64 10.84
N GLY A 30 4.80 0.14 10.85
CA GLY A 30 4.46 -1.12 10.20
C GLY A 30 4.63 -1.06 8.69
N LEU A 31 4.16 0.01 8.05
CA LEU A 31 4.34 0.23 6.60
C LEU A 31 5.81 0.24 6.22
N SER A 32 6.63 0.98 6.98
CA SER A 32 8.06 1.07 6.73
C SER A 32 8.74 -0.29 6.93
N GLY A 33 8.37 -1.01 7.99
CA GLY A 33 8.93 -2.33 8.29
C GLY A 33 8.61 -3.34 7.21
N GLU A 34 7.35 -3.43 6.80
CA GLU A 34 6.94 -4.39 5.78
C GLU A 34 7.50 -4.06 4.40
N ALA A 35 7.62 -2.77 4.07
CA ALA A 35 8.28 -2.36 2.84
C ALA A 35 9.75 -2.80 2.85
N GLY A 36 10.41 -2.68 3.99
CA GLY A 36 11.78 -3.15 4.18
C GLY A 36 11.91 -4.67 4.05
N GLU A 37 10.95 -5.43 4.59
CA GLU A 37 10.93 -6.88 4.45
C GLU A 37 10.80 -7.31 2.99
N PHE A 38 9.93 -6.64 2.24
CA PHE A 38 9.80 -6.88 0.80
C PHE A 38 11.11 -6.55 0.07
N ALA A 39 11.69 -5.40 0.35
CA ALA A 39 12.95 -4.97 -0.26
C ALA A 39 14.08 -5.95 0.05
N ASP A 40 14.14 -6.48 1.27
CA ASP A 40 15.14 -7.45 1.67
C ASP A 40 14.99 -8.77 0.90
N ALA A 41 13.75 -9.22 0.71
CA ALA A 41 13.48 -10.42 -0.07
C ALA A 41 13.97 -10.28 -1.51
N VAL A 42 13.78 -9.11 -2.13
CA VAL A 42 14.26 -8.82 -3.48
C VAL A 42 15.80 -8.74 -3.51
N LYS A 43 16.38 -8.09 -2.52
CA LYS A 43 17.85 -7.93 -2.41
C LYS A 43 18.55 -9.28 -2.35
N ARG A 44 18.00 -10.24 -1.63
CA ARG A 44 18.61 -11.58 -1.52
C ARG A 44 18.78 -12.24 -2.88
N VAL A 45 17.83 -12.02 -3.78
CA VAL A 45 17.90 -12.57 -5.14
C VAL A 45 18.84 -11.73 -6.02
N ALA A 46 18.64 -10.41 -6.02
CA ALA A 46 19.32 -9.52 -6.95
C ALA A 46 20.81 -9.32 -6.65
N ILE A 47 21.16 -9.29 -5.35
CA ILE A 47 22.53 -8.95 -4.92
C ILE A 47 23.29 -10.17 -4.44
N TYR A 48 22.65 -11.06 -3.70
CA TYR A 48 23.32 -12.21 -3.08
C TYR A 48 23.05 -13.52 -3.79
N GLU A 49 22.45 -13.46 -4.97
CA GLU A 49 22.20 -14.62 -5.83
C GLU A 49 21.44 -15.75 -5.13
N GLY A 50 20.56 -15.36 -4.19
CA GLY A 50 19.69 -16.31 -3.50
C GLY A 50 18.60 -16.85 -4.39
N VAL A 51 17.89 -17.86 -3.90
CA VAL A 51 16.74 -18.41 -4.59
C VAL A 51 15.53 -17.49 -4.36
N ALA A 52 14.82 -17.18 -5.44
CA ALA A 52 13.62 -16.35 -5.35
C ALA A 52 12.55 -17.07 -4.52
N ASP A 53 12.04 -16.40 -3.48
CA ASP A 53 10.94 -16.87 -2.68
C ASP A 53 9.71 -16.02 -2.99
N ARG A 54 9.02 -16.40 -4.05
CA ARG A 54 7.84 -15.67 -4.52
C ARG A 54 6.73 -15.66 -3.46
N ALA A 55 6.55 -16.77 -2.77
CA ALA A 55 5.52 -16.87 -1.73
C ALA A 55 5.78 -15.88 -0.59
N ASN A 56 7.04 -15.72 -0.18
CA ASN A 56 7.39 -14.75 0.85
C ASN A 56 7.18 -13.31 0.36
N MET A 57 7.53 -13.02 -0.89
CA MET A 57 7.31 -11.70 -1.48
C MET A 57 5.81 -11.33 -1.50
N VAL A 58 4.96 -12.29 -1.86
CA VAL A 58 3.50 -12.10 -1.87
C VAL A 58 2.98 -11.88 -0.46
N GLU A 59 3.49 -12.64 0.51
CA GLU A 59 3.13 -12.47 1.91
C GLU A 59 3.45 -11.07 2.42
N GLU A 60 4.64 -10.56 2.11
CA GLU A 60 5.04 -9.21 2.53
C GLU A 60 4.17 -8.12 1.89
N LEU A 61 3.73 -8.32 0.66
CA LEU A 61 2.79 -7.40 0.01
C LEU A 61 1.44 -7.42 0.73
N GLY A 62 1.00 -8.58 1.18
CA GLY A 62 -0.21 -8.69 1.99
C GLY A 62 -0.09 -7.95 3.32
N ASP A 63 1.06 -8.08 3.98
CA ASP A 63 1.31 -7.37 5.24
C ASP A 63 1.35 -5.85 5.04
N LEU A 64 1.93 -5.38 3.92
CA LEU A 64 1.88 -3.97 3.54
C LEU A 64 0.43 -3.50 3.37
N LEU A 65 -0.37 -4.27 2.65
CA LEU A 65 -1.77 -3.93 2.41
C LEU A 65 -2.55 -3.86 3.73
N TRP A 66 -2.25 -4.76 4.67
CA TRP A 66 -2.88 -4.74 5.99
C TRP A 66 -2.63 -3.40 6.69
N TYR A 67 -1.38 -2.93 6.70
CA TYR A 67 -1.06 -1.65 7.33
C TYR A 67 -1.65 -0.45 6.59
N ILE A 68 -1.77 -0.53 5.26
CA ILE A 68 -2.45 0.51 4.48
C ILE A 68 -3.93 0.59 4.91
N ALA A 69 -4.62 -0.54 4.97
CA ALA A 69 -6.01 -0.58 5.38
C ALA A 69 -6.19 -0.11 6.83
N TYR A 70 -5.26 -0.52 7.71
CA TYR A 70 -5.26 -0.07 9.10
C TYR A 70 -5.08 1.44 9.22
N ALA A 71 -4.15 2.02 8.46
CA ALA A 71 -3.94 3.47 8.43
C ALA A 71 -5.20 4.20 7.95
N CYS A 72 -5.87 3.67 6.94
CA CYS A 72 -7.14 4.22 6.46
C CYS A 72 -8.18 4.23 7.58
N GLU A 73 -8.27 3.13 8.33
CA GLU A 73 -9.20 3.04 9.46
C GLU A 73 -8.89 4.09 10.52
N VAL A 74 -7.62 4.27 10.88
CA VAL A 74 -7.20 5.27 11.86
C VAL A 74 -7.57 6.68 11.41
N LEU A 75 -7.41 6.97 10.11
CA LEU A 75 -7.74 8.26 9.52
C LEU A 75 -9.24 8.44 9.28
N GLY A 76 -10.03 7.41 9.46
CA GLY A 76 -11.47 7.48 9.19
C GLY A 76 -11.79 7.53 7.70
N GLU A 77 -10.92 6.97 6.84
CA GLU A 77 -11.11 6.97 5.39
C GLU A 77 -11.40 5.56 4.89
N PRO A 78 -12.41 5.38 4.03
CA PRO A 78 -12.60 4.08 3.38
C PRO A 78 -11.43 3.79 2.42
N LEU A 79 -10.86 2.61 2.51
CA LEU A 79 -9.80 2.16 1.61
C LEU A 79 -10.24 2.25 0.15
N GLU A 80 -11.50 1.94 -0.13
CA GLU A 80 -12.08 2.04 -1.47
C GLU A 80 -11.98 3.46 -2.04
N ILE A 81 -12.21 4.47 -1.20
CA ILE A 81 -12.12 5.88 -1.62
C ILE A 81 -10.66 6.26 -1.87
N VAL A 82 -9.74 5.83 -1.01
CA VAL A 82 -8.31 6.07 -1.21
C VAL A 82 -7.86 5.49 -2.55
N ALA A 83 -8.29 4.27 -2.85
CA ALA A 83 -7.99 3.63 -4.13
C ALA A 83 -8.59 4.39 -5.31
N ARG A 84 -9.85 4.81 -5.18
CA ARG A 84 -10.54 5.56 -6.25
C ARG A 84 -9.86 6.90 -6.53
N GLU A 85 -9.55 7.65 -5.49
CA GLU A 85 -8.87 8.94 -5.64
C GLU A 85 -7.49 8.78 -6.29
N ASN A 86 -6.79 7.71 -5.96
CA ASN A 86 -5.51 7.41 -6.58
C ASN A 86 -5.68 7.16 -8.08
N ILE A 87 -6.68 6.38 -8.49
CA ILE A 87 -6.96 6.12 -9.91
C ILE A 87 -7.36 7.40 -10.63
N GLU A 88 -8.18 8.24 -10.02
CA GLU A 88 -8.58 9.52 -10.63
C GLU A 88 -7.39 10.45 -10.83
N LYS A 89 -6.49 10.52 -9.86
CA LYS A 89 -5.25 11.28 -9.99
C LYS A 89 -4.40 10.77 -11.15
N LEU A 90 -4.27 9.43 -11.27
CA LEU A 90 -3.50 8.81 -12.34
C LEU A 90 -4.13 9.05 -13.72
N ARG A 91 -5.46 9.12 -13.81
CA ARG A 91 -6.15 9.45 -15.05
C ARG A 91 -5.85 10.88 -15.51
N LYS A 92 -5.62 11.79 -14.57
CA LYS A 92 -5.21 13.15 -14.92
C LYS A 92 -3.77 13.19 -15.40
N ARG A 93 -2.87 12.42 -14.76
CA ARG A 93 -1.47 12.33 -15.15
C ARG A 93 -1.31 11.63 -16.50
N TYR A 94 -2.04 10.54 -16.69
CA TYR A 94 -2.03 9.70 -17.88
C TYR A 94 -3.45 9.61 -18.42
N PRO A 95 -3.87 10.58 -19.26
CA PRO A 95 -5.29 10.63 -19.71
C PRO A 95 -5.76 9.36 -20.41
N ASP A 96 -4.86 8.61 -21.03
CA ASP A 96 -5.18 7.37 -21.72
C ASP A 96 -4.35 6.23 -21.16
N VAL A 97 -3.06 6.17 -21.53
CA VAL A 97 -2.12 5.17 -21.03
C VAL A 97 -0.84 5.87 -20.58
N TYR A 98 0.04 5.10 -19.94
CA TYR A 98 1.34 5.64 -19.50
C TYR A 98 2.14 6.20 -20.67
N SER A 99 2.83 7.33 -20.41
CA SER A 99 3.87 7.86 -21.30
C SER A 99 4.88 8.63 -20.44
N ASP A 100 6.14 8.66 -20.90
CA ASP A 100 7.18 9.44 -20.20
C ASP A 100 6.84 10.93 -20.23
N PHE A 101 6.25 11.40 -21.32
CA PHE A 101 5.81 12.79 -21.44
C PHE A 101 4.84 13.14 -20.32
N HIS A 102 3.81 12.33 -20.11
CA HIS A 102 2.81 12.60 -19.07
C HIS A 102 3.39 12.41 -17.66
N ALA A 103 4.37 11.51 -17.48
CA ALA A 103 5.04 11.37 -16.21
C ALA A 103 5.78 12.64 -15.81
N HIS A 104 6.39 13.34 -16.76
CA HIS A 104 7.07 14.61 -16.50
C HIS A 104 6.12 15.79 -16.46
N ALA A 105 5.06 15.77 -17.24
CA ALA A 105 4.12 16.88 -17.32
C ALA A 105 3.33 17.09 -16.03
N ARG A 106 3.05 16.01 -15.28
CA ARG A 106 2.34 16.05 -13.99
C ARG A 106 1.02 16.82 -14.06
N LEU A 107 0.16 16.43 -15.00
CA LEU A 107 -1.14 17.09 -15.19
C LEU A 107 -2.03 16.97 -13.95
N ASP A 108 -1.76 16.01 -13.07
CA ASP A 108 -2.46 15.85 -11.80
C ASP A 108 -2.14 16.96 -10.79
N LYS A 109 -1.09 17.75 -11.04
CA LYS A 109 -0.64 18.85 -10.18
C LYS A 109 -0.94 20.24 -10.72
N VAL A 110 -1.62 20.32 -11.87
CA VAL A 110 -1.90 21.61 -12.54
C VAL A 110 -3.29 22.10 -12.21
#